data_579f25c572b6303a084b48a0666ed10a
#
_entry.id   579f25c572b6303a084b48a0666ed10a
#
_cell.length_a   1.000
_cell.length_b   1.000
_cell.length_c   1.000
_cell.angle_alpha   90.00
_cell.angle_beta   90.00
_cell.angle_gamma   90.00
#
_symmetry.space_group_name_H-M   'P 1'
#
loop_
_entity.id
_entity.type
_entity.pdbx_description
1 polymer ?
#
loop_
_entity_poly.entity_id
_entity_poly.type
_entity_poly.pdbx_seq_one_letter_code
_entity_poly.pdbx_strand_id
1 'polypeptide(L)'
;MAIKALILNCTLKKSPKESNTEALIKKAVAHYQELGVEAEVVRIIDHKILTGISSDEGQGDEWPMINAKVKTANIIVIATPIWFGVRGSVCQMVMERLSGGYDEADPDTGQYPLYNKVGACIVTGNEDGAHDVCSNTLFNLTHLGATIAPNSDSYWLGEAGPGPSYIEIGQKNLYTNRTISYLTHNTTYMAELLANNPIPTNLKDLDEIAKNVSDSPTKKHVRI
;
A
#
# COMPACT_ATOMS: atom_id res chain seq x y z
N MET A 1 7.38 -11.77 17.54
CA MET A 1 5.99 -11.74 17.04
C MET A 1 5.99 -12.24 15.60
N ALA A 2 4.91 -12.91 15.15
CA ALA A 2 4.79 -13.26 13.74
C ALA A 2 4.60 -11.99 12.91
N ILE A 3 5.30 -11.87 11.79
CA ILE A 3 5.14 -10.76 10.85
C ILE A 3 3.83 -10.95 10.07
N LYS A 4 3.07 -9.87 9.90
CA LYS A 4 1.82 -9.85 9.17
C LYS A 4 1.90 -8.96 7.94
N ALA A 5 1.51 -9.48 6.78
CA ALA A 5 1.35 -8.74 5.55
C ALA A 5 -0.14 -8.57 5.22
N LEU A 6 -0.59 -7.34 5.04
CA LEU A 6 -1.90 -7.00 4.52
C LEU A 6 -1.79 -6.56 3.08
N ILE A 7 -2.49 -7.25 2.19
CA ILE A 7 -2.51 -6.94 0.75
C ILE A 7 -3.88 -6.35 0.41
N LEU A 8 -3.92 -5.06 0.07
CA LEU A 8 -5.12 -4.37 -0.36
C LEU A 8 -5.28 -4.54 -1.88
N ASN A 9 -6.16 -5.46 -2.28
CA ASN A 9 -6.45 -5.74 -3.68
C ASN A 9 -7.43 -4.72 -4.24
N CYS A 10 -6.91 -3.75 -4.98
CA CYS A 10 -7.64 -2.65 -5.60
C CYS A 10 -8.16 -2.99 -7.02
N THR A 11 -8.39 -4.26 -7.33
CA THR A 11 -9.03 -4.63 -8.59
C THR A 11 -10.40 -3.97 -8.73
N LEU A 12 -10.80 -3.65 -9.98
CA LEU A 12 -12.14 -3.15 -10.29
C LEU A 12 -13.18 -4.27 -10.47
N LYS A 13 -12.77 -5.52 -10.31
CA LYS A 13 -13.65 -6.68 -10.49
C LYS A 13 -14.10 -7.23 -9.13
N LYS A 14 -15.40 -7.16 -8.86
CA LYS A 14 -16.01 -7.75 -7.66
C LYS A 14 -15.93 -9.28 -7.66
N SER A 15 -15.79 -9.89 -6.49
CA SER A 15 -15.83 -11.36 -6.35
C SER A 15 -17.17 -11.92 -6.86
N PRO A 16 -17.18 -13.12 -7.47
CA PRO A 16 -16.05 -14.04 -7.70
C PRO A 16 -15.33 -13.86 -9.05
N LYS A 17 -15.47 -12.70 -9.72
CA LYS A 17 -14.85 -12.48 -11.04
C LYS A 17 -13.33 -12.62 -10.94
N GLU A 18 -12.71 -13.33 -11.91
CA GLU A 18 -11.27 -13.44 -12.02
C GLU A 18 -10.59 -12.07 -12.20
N SER A 19 -9.48 -11.89 -11.50
CA SER A 19 -8.69 -10.68 -11.53
C SER A 19 -7.22 -11.00 -11.81
N ASN A 20 -6.64 -10.33 -12.79
CA ASN A 20 -5.21 -10.44 -13.09
C ASN A 20 -4.35 -9.98 -11.90
N THR A 21 -4.75 -8.90 -11.25
CA THR A 21 -4.08 -8.41 -10.04
C THR A 21 -4.12 -9.45 -8.93
N GLU A 22 -5.26 -10.09 -8.70
CA GLU A 22 -5.37 -11.16 -7.71
C GLU A 22 -4.50 -12.37 -8.05
N ALA A 23 -4.41 -12.74 -9.32
CA ALA A 23 -3.56 -13.87 -9.74
C ALA A 23 -2.06 -13.59 -9.44
N LEU A 24 -1.61 -12.34 -9.57
CA LEU A 24 -0.25 -11.96 -9.16
C LEU A 24 -0.11 -11.89 -7.63
N ILE A 25 -1.12 -11.40 -6.92
CA ILE A 25 -1.17 -11.39 -5.45
C ILE A 25 -0.98 -12.81 -4.88
N LYS A 26 -1.61 -13.82 -5.48
CA LYS A 26 -1.48 -15.22 -5.02
C LYS A 26 -0.03 -15.71 -4.98
N LYS A 27 0.82 -15.23 -5.88
CA LYS A 27 2.27 -15.52 -5.84
C LYS A 27 2.95 -14.86 -4.66
N ALA A 28 2.64 -13.58 -4.41
CA ALA A 28 3.17 -12.89 -3.23
C ALA A 28 2.75 -13.58 -1.93
N VAL A 29 1.48 -13.99 -1.83
CA VAL A 29 0.96 -14.73 -0.67
C VAL A 29 1.73 -16.04 -0.47
N ALA A 30 1.97 -16.83 -1.55
CA ALA A 30 2.73 -18.06 -1.45
C ALA A 30 4.17 -17.80 -0.94
N HIS A 31 4.86 -16.80 -1.47
CA HIS A 31 6.21 -16.43 -0.98
C HIS A 31 6.20 -15.94 0.47
N TYR A 32 5.24 -15.14 0.88
CA TYR A 32 5.12 -14.72 2.27
C TYR A 32 4.89 -15.91 3.21
N GLN A 33 4.05 -16.87 2.81
CA GLN A 33 3.83 -18.10 3.58
C GLN A 33 5.10 -18.95 3.71
N GLU A 34 5.88 -19.09 2.63
CA GLU A 34 7.19 -19.77 2.64
C GLU A 34 8.18 -19.09 3.60
N LEU A 35 8.07 -17.75 3.76
CA LEU A 35 8.89 -16.95 4.68
C LEU A 35 8.33 -16.92 6.11
N GLY A 36 7.24 -17.63 6.40
CA GLY A 36 6.62 -17.62 7.73
C GLY A 36 5.83 -16.35 8.06
N VAL A 37 5.49 -15.55 7.05
CA VAL A 37 4.70 -14.33 7.19
C VAL A 37 3.20 -14.66 7.05
N GLU A 38 2.39 -14.20 7.99
CA GLU A 38 0.93 -14.30 7.92
C GLU A 38 0.42 -13.27 6.87
N ALA A 39 -0.07 -13.75 5.73
CA ALA A 39 -0.54 -12.89 4.65
C ALA A 39 -2.08 -12.90 4.55
N GLU A 40 -2.69 -11.72 4.67
CA GLU A 40 -4.12 -11.51 4.49
C GLU A 40 -4.36 -10.65 3.23
N VAL A 41 -5.39 -11.01 2.45
CA VAL A 41 -5.81 -10.25 1.26
C VAL A 41 -7.21 -9.70 1.48
N VAL A 42 -7.37 -8.39 1.31
CA VAL A 42 -8.66 -7.72 1.30
C VAL A 42 -8.95 -7.20 -0.09
N ARG A 43 -10.01 -7.72 -0.73
CA ARG A 43 -10.48 -7.23 -2.03
C ARG A 43 -11.40 -6.02 -1.80
N ILE A 44 -10.86 -4.84 -2.00
CA ILE A 44 -11.48 -3.56 -1.62
C ILE A 44 -12.88 -3.36 -2.22
N ILE A 45 -13.05 -3.70 -3.51
CA ILE A 45 -14.32 -3.51 -4.23
C ILE A 45 -15.48 -4.37 -3.69
N ASP A 46 -15.20 -5.38 -2.85
CA ASP A 46 -16.21 -6.22 -2.22
C ASP A 46 -16.84 -5.53 -1.00
N HIS A 47 -16.22 -4.47 -0.50
CA HIS A 47 -16.65 -3.70 0.65
C HIS A 47 -17.33 -2.39 0.25
N LYS A 48 -18.27 -1.93 1.07
CA LYS A 48 -18.87 -0.61 0.93
C LYS A 48 -17.99 0.43 1.59
N ILE A 49 -17.16 1.09 0.80
CA ILE A 49 -16.27 2.16 1.27
C ILE A 49 -16.85 3.48 0.78
N LEU A 50 -17.13 4.38 1.71
CA LEU A 50 -17.59 5.73 1.37
C LEU A 50 -16.42 6.58 0.87
N THR A 51 -16.71 7.46 -0.08
CA THR A 51 -15.74 8.44 -0.59
C THR A 51 -15.41 9.45 0.51
N GLY A 52 -14.14 9.76 0.70
CA GLY A 52 -13.69 10.72 1.70
C GLY A 52 -12.22 10.55 2.04
N ILE A 53 -11.74 11.30 3.01
CA ILE A 53 -10.34 11.38 3.42
C ILE A 53 -10.13 11.13 4.92
N SER A 54 -11.19 10.75 5.65
CA SER A 54 -11.09 10.43 7.07
C SER A 54 -11.00 8.92 7.32
N SER A 55 -10.65 8.54 8.52
CA SER A 55 -10.59 7.13 8.92
C SER A 55 -11.98 6.49 9.07
N ASP A 56 -13.04 7.32 9.19
CA ASP A 56 -14.44 6.91 9.26
C ASP A 56 -15.32 8.01 8.66
N GLU A 57 -16.03 7.69 7.59
CA GLU A 57 -16.97 8.59 6.91
C GLU A 57 -18.43 8.38 7.38
N GLY A 58 -18.62 7.64 8.48
CA GLY A 58 -19.91 7.51 9.14
C GLY A 58 -20.71 6.27 8.76
N GLN A 59 -22.02 6.36 8.95
CA GLN A 59 -22.89 5.19 8.87
C GLN A 59 -22.81 4.44 7.54
N GLY A 60 -22.46 3.17 7.65
CA GLY A 60 -22.39 2.24 6.52
C GLY A 60 -21.05 2.24 5.78
N ASP A 61 -20.03 2.92 6.33
CA ASP A 61 -18.64 2.84 5.87
C ASP A 61 -17.96 1.60 6.44
N GLU A 62 -17.46 0.72 5.59
CA GLU A 62 -16.71 -0.47 6.01
C GLU A 62 -15.19 -0.23 6.08
N TRP A 63 -14.71 0.98 5.72
CA TRP A 63 -13.30 1.31 5.82
C TRP A 63 -12.71 1.19 7.23
N PRO A 64 -13.39 1.57 8.32
CA PRO A 64 -12.84 1.44 9.67
C PRO A 64 -12.38 0.01 10.01
N MET A 65 -13.10 -1.01 9.52
CA MET A 65 -12.70 -2.42 9.69
C MET A 65 -11.41 -2.74 8.92
N ILE A 66 -11.23 -2.21 7.71
CA ILE A 66 -10.02 -2.39 6.92
C ILE A 66 -8.86 -1.60 7.52
N ASN A 67 -9.11 -0.37 7.97
CA ASN A 67 -8.11 0.47 8.64
C ASN A 67 -7.58 -0.17 9.94
N ALA A 68 -8.42 -0.86 10.69
CA ALA A 68 -7.98 -1.64 11.85
C ALA A 68 -6.97 -2.74 11.47
N LYS A 69 -7.16 -3.41 10.31
CA LYS A 69 -6.19 -4.39 9.78
C LYS A 69 -4.89 -3.71 9.35
N VAL A 70 -4.96 -2.54 8.69
CA VAL A 70 -3.79 -1.72 8.32
C VAL A 70 -2.96 -1.39 9.56
N LYS A 71 -3.58 -0.98 10.65
CA LYS A 71 -2.90 -0.63 11.90
C LYS A 71 -2.16 -1.83 12.53
N THR A 72 -2.65 -3.04 12.37
CA THR A 72 -2.07 -4.25 12.98
C THR A 72 -1.06 -4.98 12.09
N ALA A 73 -1.02 -4.70 10.79
CA ALA A 73 -0.06 -5.30 9.88
C ALA A 73 1.34 -4.67 9.99
N ASN A 74 2.39 -5.44 9.67
CA ASN A 74 3.77 -4.98 9.57
C ASN A 74 4.16 -4.59 8.14
N ILE A 75 3.50 -5.21 7.14
CA ILE A 75 3.71 -4.97 5.72
C ILE A 75 2.38 -4.59 5.09
N ILE A 76 2.36 -3.48 4.35
CA ILE A 76 1.19 -3.01 3.59
C ILE A 76 1.52 -3.08 2.11
N VAL A 77 0.83 -3.95 1.39
CA VAL A 77 0.98 -4.09 -0.07
C VAL A 77 -0.24 -3.53 -0.77
N ILE A 78 -0.04 -2.54 -1.63
CA ILE A 78 -1.10 -2.02 -2.49
C ILE A 78 -1.01 -2.71 -3.84
N ALA A 79 -2.07 -3.41 -4.22
CA ALA A 79 -2.13 -4.13 -5.49
C ALA A 79 -3.21 -3.55 -6.39
N THR A 80 -2.85 -3.07 -7.60
CA THR A 80 -3.76 -2.33 -8.47
C THR A 80 -3.58 -2.67 -9.95
N PRO A 81 -4.66 -2.62 -10.76
CA PRO A 81 -4.53 -2.56 -12.19
C PRO A 81 -4.10 -1.15 -12.66
N ILE A 82 -3.52 -1.09 -13.87
CA ILE A 82 -3.32 0.17 -14.61
C ILE A 82 -4.61 0.48 -15.38
N TRP A 83 -4.97 1.75 -15.42
CA TRP A 83 -6.01 2.31 -16.27
C TRP A 83 -5.57 3.66 -16.82
N PHE A 84 -5.48 3.78 -18.16
CA PHE A 84 -5.03 5.01 -18.83
C PHE A 84 -3.69 5.54 -18.28
N GLY A 85 -2.72 4.64 -18.10
CA GLY A 85 -1.38 4.97 -17.62
C GLY A 85 -1.25 5.21 -16.10
N VAL A 86 -2.36 5.23 -15.35
CA VAL A 86 -2.38 5.51 -13.90
C VAL A 86 -3.04 4.37 -13.11
N ARG A 87 -2.98 4.45 -11.79
CA ARG A 87 -3.65 3.48 -10.90
C ARG A 87 -5.16 3.51 -11.05
N GLY A 88 -5.81 2.36 -10.86
CA GLY A 88 -7.27 2.26 -10.88
C GLY A 88 -7.94 3.10 -9.78
N SER A 89 -9.19 3.54 -10.01
CA SER A 89 -9.96 4.40 -9.09
C SER A 89 -10.10 3.82 -7.68
N VAL A 90 -10.23 2.50 -7.53
CA VAL A 90 -10.29 1.84 -6.22
C VAL A 90 -8.98 2.04 -5.44
N CYS A 91 -7.82 1.99 -6.13
CA CYS A 91 -6.54 2.27 -5.51
C CYS A 91 -6.43 3.74 -5.08
N GLN A 92 -6.91 4.66 -5.91
CA GLN A 92 -6.93 6.08 -5.56
C GLN A 92 -7.79 6.33 -4.32
N MET A 93 -8.98 5.75 -4.24
CA MET A 93 -9.84 5.81 -3.07
C MET A 93 -9.13 5.26 -1.82
N VAL A 94 -8.43 4.14 -1.92
CA VAL A 94 -7.64 3.58 -0.79
C VAL A 94 -6.58 4.57 -0.32
N MET A 95 -5.85 5.24 -1.24
CA MET A 95 -4.87 6.26 -0.86
C MET A 95 -5.50 7.44 -0.12
N GLU A 96 -6.65 7.91 -0.60
CA GLU A 96 -7.41 8.98 0.02
C GLU A 96 -7.88 8.58 1.43
N ARG A 97 -8.40 7.37 1.59
CA ARG A 97 -8.84 6.86 2.89
C ARG A 97 -7.68 6.61 3.86
N LEU A 98 -6.52 6.16 3.38
CA LEU A 98 -5.32 6.02 4.22
C LEU A 98 -4.81 7.37 4.75
N SER A 99 -5.07 8.49 4.05
CA SER A 99 -4.68 9.83 4.53
C SER A 99 -5.38 10.23 5.83
N GLY A 100 -6.51 9.63 6.17
CA GLY A 100 -7.15 9.79 7.47
C GLY A 100 -6.26 9.43 8.67
N GLY A 101 -5.22 8.62 8.43
CA GLY A 101 -4.21 8.31 9.43
C GLY A 101 -3.45 9.51 9.98
N TYR A 102 -3.41 10.65 9.29
CA TYR A 102 -2.83 11.88 9.83
C TYR A 102 -3.53 12.38 11.10
N ASP A 103 -4.83 12.13 11.22
CA ASP A 103 -5.60 12.49 12.42
C ASP A 103 -5.47 11.48 13.56
N GLU A 104 -4.85 10.33 13.27
CA GLU A 104 -4.64 9.22 14.19
C GLU A 104 -3.16 9.11 14.63
N ALA A 105 -2.41 10.22 14.51
CA ALA A 105 -1.02 10.26 14.94
C ALA A 105 -0.88 9.95 16.43
N ASP A 106 0.20 9.23 16.76
CA ASP A 106 0.55 8.92 18.15
C ASP A 106 0.66 10.20 18.99
N PRO A 107 -0.02 10.30 20.13
CA PRO A 107 -0.09 11.53 20.93
C PRO A 107 1.26 11.94 21.54
N ASP A 108 2.20 11.05 21.68
CA ASP A 108 3.51 11.32 22.30
C ASP A 108 4.57 11.67 21.28
N THR A 109 4.61 10.94 20.16
CA THR A 109 5.66 11.09 19.13
C THR A 109 5.20 11.83 17.88
N GLY A 110 3.89 11.94 17.63
CA GLY A 110 3.34 12.46 16.38
C GLY A 110 3.47 11.50 15.19
N GLN A 111 3.98 10.27 15.37
CA GLN A 111 4.11 9.31 14.29
C GLN A 111 2.74 8.83 13.79
N TYR A 112 2.59 8.74 12.47
CA TYR A 112 1.36 8.25 11.82
C TYR A 112 1.25 6.73 11.93
N PRO A 113 0.05 6.14 11.74
CA PRO A 113 -0.17 4.69 11.89
C PRO A 113 0.68 3.79 10.99
N LEU A 114 1.23 4.30 9.88
CA LEU A 114 2.12 3.54 9.00
C LEU A 114 3.61 3.64 9.39
N TYR A 115 3.98 4.42 10.41
CA TYR A 115 5.34 4.36 10.95
C TYR A 115 5.67 2.95 11.43
N ASN A 116 6.93 2.56 11.24
CA ASN A 116 7.44 1.23 11.58
C ASN A 116 6.78 0.06 10.81
N LYS A 117 6.12 0.37 9.68
CA LYS A 117 5.59 -0.60 8.73
C LYS A 117 6.32 -0.48 7.40
N VAL A 118 6.26 -1.54 6.59
CA VAL A 118 6.88 -1.58 5.25
C VAL A 118 5.81 -1.46 4.18
N GLY A 119 6.01 -0.55 3.23
CA GLY A 119 5.15 -0.35 2.08
C GLY A 119 5.65 -1.06 0.83
N ALA A 120 4.72 -1.60 0.03
CA ALA A 120 5.02 -2.22 -1.26
C ALA A 120 3.88 -2.05 -2.26
N CYS A 121 4.18 -2.27 -3.56
CA CYS A 121 3.22 -2.12 -4.64
C CYS A 121 3.26 -3.30 -5.62
N ILE A 122 2.09 -3.79 -6.05
CA ILE A 122 1.93 -4.82 -7.08
C ILE A 122 1.03 -4.29 -8.19
N VAL A 123 1.48 -4.35 -9.44
CA VAL A 123 0.78 -3.74 -10.57
C VAL A 123 0.58 -4.72 -11.73
N THR A 124 -0.60 -4.69 -12.35
CA THR A 124 -0.88 -5.45 -13.58
C THR A 124 -1.57 -4.57 -14.62
N GLY A 125 -1.20 -4.70 -15.88
CA GLY A 125 -1.85 -3.98 -16.98
C GLY A 125 -1.46 -4.49 -18.36
N ASN A 126 -2.26 -4.12 -19.36
CA ASN A 126 -1.99 -4.30 -20.79
C ASN A 126 -1.73 -2.96 -21.49
N GLU A 127 -1.14 -2.04 -20.78
CA GLU A 127 -0.73 -0.71 -21.24
C GLU A 127 0.46 -0.24 -20.42
N ASP A 128 1.18 0.76 -20.84
CA ASP A 128 2.28 1.35 -20.09
C ASP A 128 1.76 2.11 -18.84
N GLY A 129 2.69 2.58 -18.01
CA GLY A 129 2.36 3.30 -16.77
C GLY A 129 2.71 2.55 -15.48
N ALA A 130 3.27 1.34 -15.54
CA ALA A 130 3.64 0.61 -14.32
C ALA A 130 4.59 1.40 -13.41
N HIS A 131 5.60 2.06 -13.99
CA HIS A 131 6.54 2.87 -13.23
C HIS A 131 5.86 4.09 -12.59
N ASP A 132 4.93 4.73 -13.29
CA ASP A 132 4.17 5.84 -12.75
C ASP A 132 3.28 5.39 -11.58
N VAL A 133 2.54 4.30 -11.77
CA VAL A 133 1.69 3.72 -10.72
C VAL A 133 2.51 3.29 -9.50
N CYS A 134 3.65 2.61 -9.70
CA CYS A 134 4.52 2.20 -8.60
C CYS A 134 5.10 3.41 -7.87
N SER A 135 5.68 4.38 -8.59
CA SER A 135 6.31 5.55 -7.97
C SER A 135 5.33 6.39 -7.18
N ASN A 136 4.14 6.67 -7.73
CA ASN A 136 3.10 7.43 -7.03
C ASN A 136 2.55 6.68 -5.81
N THR A 137 2.38 5.36 -5.91
CA THR A 137 1.88 4.54 -4.80
C THR A 137 2.89 4.47 -3.66
N LEU A 138 4.16 4.20 -3.97
CA LEU A 138 5.23 4.15 -2.98
C LEU A 138 5.50 5.52 -2.35
N PHE A 139 5.44 6.61 -3.14
CA PHE A 139 5.52 7.98 -2.64
C PHE A 139 4.42 8.26 -1.62
N ASN A 140 3.15 7.90 -1.92
CA ASN A 140 2.06 8.10 -0.96
C ASN A 140 2.29 7.30 0.33
N LEU A 141 2.70 6.03 0.25
CA LEU A 141 3.01 5.22 1.42
C LEU A 141 4.12 5.82 2.28
N THR A 142 5.18 6.35 1.65
CA THR A 142 6.27 7.05 2.36
C THR A 142 5.76 8.27 3.11
N HIS A 143 4.91 9.10 2.48
CA HIS A 143 4.33 10.27 3.14
C HIS A 143 3.38 9.91 4.29
N LEU A 144 2.77 8.73 4.24
CA LEU A 144 1.95 8.19 5.33
C LEU A 144 2.80 7.55 6.45
N GLY A 145 4.13 7.55 6.33
CA GLY A 145 5.07 7.06 7.33
C GLY A 145 5.66 5.68 7.08
N ALA A 146 5.26 4.97 6.02
CA ALA A 146 5.81 3.65 5.73
C ALA A 146 7.27 3.71 5.23
N THR A 147 8.06 2.73 5.63
CA THR A 147 9.40 2.49 5.09
C THR A 147 9.30 1.72 3.78
N ILE A 148 10.07 2.11 2.77
CA ILE A 148 10.16 1.41 1.49
C ILE A 148 11.47 0.63 1.42
N ALA A 149 11.38 -0.68 1.38
CA ALA A 149 12.53 -1.57 1.22
C ALA A 149 13.04 -1.57 -0.24
N PRO A 150 14.29 -1.99 -0.52
CA PRO A 150 14.74 -2.20 -1.89
C PRO A 150 13.80 -3.16 -2.66
N ASN A 151 13.51 -2.84 -3.94
CA ASN A 151 12.64 -3.64 -4.79
C ASN A 151 11.23 -3.89 -4.19
N SER A 152 10.66 -2.88 -3.55
CA SER A 152 9.29 -2.96 -2.98
C SER A 152 8.18 -2.85 -4.01
N ASP A 153 8.50 -3.00 -5.29
CA ASP A 153 7.52 -3.04 -6.37
C ASP A 153 7.69 -4.31 -7.23
N SER A 154 6.56 -4.77 -7.76
CA SER A 154 6.52 -5.81 -8.79
C SER A 154 5.38 -5.54 -9.75
N TYR A 155 5.62 -5.74 -11.04
CA TYR A 155 4.58 -5.53 -12.03
C TYR A 155 4.66 -6.53 -13.18
N TRP A 156 3.53 -6.66 -13.86
CA TRP A 156 3.43 -7.30 -15.17
C TRP A 156 2.73 -6.38 -16.15
N LEU A 157 3.36 -6.21 -17.31
CA LEU A 157 2.79 -5.50 -18.45
C LEU A 157 2.60 -6.44 -19.62
N GLY A 158 1.37 -6.53 -20.12
CA GLY A 158 1.07 -7.15 -21.39
C GLY A 158 1.25 -6.16 -22.56
N GLU A 159 1.05 -6.66 -23.76
CA GLU A 159 1.01 -5.84 -24.95
C GLU A 159 -0.19 -4.88 -24.89
N ALA A 160 0.04 -3.61 -25.27
CA ALA A 160 -1.00 -2.59 -25.24
C ALA A 160 -2.16 -2.92 -26.18
N GLY A 161 -3.39 -2.71 -25.71
CA GLY A 161 -4.61 -3.00 -26.45
C GLY A 161 -5.30 -4.31 -26.00
N PRO A 162 -6.08 -5.00 -26.85
CA PRO A 162 -6.83 -6.21 -26.49
C PRO A 162 -5.94 -7.47 -26.47
N GLY A 163 -4.69 -7.34 -26.04
CA GLY A 163 -3.75 -8.44 -25.92
C GLY A 163 -4.13 -9.43 -24.80
N PRO A 164 -3.48 -10.62 -24.76
CA PRO A 164 -3.72 -11.60 -23.72
C PRO A 164 -3.37 -11.08 -22.33
N SER A 165 -4.12 -11.53 -21.34
CA SER A 165 -4.01 -11.07 -19.95
C SER A 165 -2.87 -11.74 -19.18
N TYR A 166 -2.59 -11.23 -17.96
CA TYR A 166 -1.63 -11.86 -17.04
C TYR A 166 -1.98 -13.32 -16.75
N ILE A 167 -3.26 -13.64 -16.56
CA ILE A 167 -3.71 -15.00 -16.28
C ILE A 167 -3.41 -15.93 -17.46
N GLU A 168 -3.54 -15.45 -18.69
CA GLU A 168 -3.35 -16.25 -19.89
C GLU A 168 -1.88 -16.47 -20.21
N ILE A 169 -1.03 -15.44 -20.14
CA ILE A 169 0.38 -15.54 -20.59
C ILE A 169 1.41 -15.03 -19.58
N GLY A 170 1.02 -14.19 -18.61
CA GLY A 170 1.96 -13.47 -17.74
C GLY A 170 2.52 -14.31 -16.60
N GLN A 171 1.86 -15.40 -16.22
CA GLN A 171 2.20 -16.16 -15.01
C GLN A 171 3.61 -16.77 -15.01
N LYS A 172 4.19 -17.01 -16.18
CA LYS A 172 5.57 -17.54 -16.35
C LYS A 172 6.59 -16.44 -16.69
N ASN A 173 6.20 -15.17 -16.65
CA ASN A 173 7.13 -14.07 -16.93
C ASN A 173 8.27 -14.05 -15.89
N LEU A 174 9.50 -14.20 -16.37
CA LEU A 174 10.69 -14.30 -15.52
C LEU A 174 10.92 -13.03 -14.71
N TYR A 175 10.77 -11.85 -15.32
CA TYR A 175 10.97 -10.57 -14.65
C TYR A 175 9.97 -10.39 -13.49
N THR A 176 8.68 -10.59 -13.75
CA THR A 176 7.62 -10.48 -12.74
C THR A 176 7.80 -11.48 -11.60
N ASN A 177 8.11 -12.74 -11.91
CA ASN A 177 8.34 -13.75 -10.88
C ASN A 177 9.57 -13.45 -10.02
N ARG A 178 10.62 -12.91 -10.62
CA ARG A 178 11.83 -12.49 -9.89
C ARG A 178 11.56 -11.27 -8.99
N THR A 179 10.89 -10.25 -9.52
CA THR A 179 10.61 -9.03 -8.75
C THR A 179 9.63 -9.27 -7.62
N ILE A 180 8.63 -10.15 -7.78
CA ILE A 180 7.74 -10.52 -6.69
C ILE A 180 8.49 -11.26 -5.56
N SER A 181 9.48 -12.10 -5.90
CA SER A 181 10.33 -12.75 -4.92
C SER A 181 11.20 -11.73 -4.17
N TYR A 182 11.82 -10.76 -4.87
CA TYR A 182 12.59 -9.70 -4.23
C TYR A 182 11.73 -8.87 -3.28
N LEU A 183 10.54 -8.46 -3.73
CA LEU A 183 9.58 -7.70 -2.94
C LEU A 183 9.28 -8.41 -1.62
N THR A 184 8.89 -9.69 -1.68
CA THR A 184 8.47 -10.43 -0.48
C THR A 184 9.61 -10.65 0.50
N HIS A 185 10.82 -11.01 0.03
CA HIS A 185 11.99 -11.19 0.89
C HIS A 185 12.45 -9.89 1.54
N ASN A 186 12.57 -8.82 0.75
CA ASN A 186 13.08 -7.54 1.27
C ASN A 186 12.09 -6.86 2.23
N THR A 187 10.78 -6.94 1.95
CA THR A 187 9.77 -6.40 2.86
C THR A 187 9.66 -7.20 4.14
N THR A 188 9.81 -8.53 4.09
CA THR A 188 9.85 -9.39 5.29
C THR A 188 11.03 -9.01 6.17
N TYR A 189 12.25 -8.98 5.61
CA TYR A 189 13.44 -8.60 6.36
C TYR A 189 13.32 -7.21 7.00
N MET A 190 12.84 -6.23 6.23
CA MET A 190 12.67 -4.87 6.74
C MET A 190 11.61 -4.79 7.83
N ALA A 191 10.51 -5.54 7.70
CA ALA A 191 9.47 -5.59 8.72
C ALA A 191 9.96 -6.21 10.03
N GLU A 192 10.76 -7.26 9.95
CA GLU A 192 11.43 -7.86 11.13
C GLU A 192 12.39 -6.86 11.79
N LEU A 193 13.18 -6.14 10.99
CA LEU A 193 14.10 -5.12 11.48
C LEU A 193 13.35 -4.02 12.23
N LEU A 194 12.29 -3.46 11.66
CA LEU A 194 11.48 -2.38 12.25
C LEU A 194 10.70 -2.84 13.48
N ALA A 195 10.22 -4.09 13.49
CA ALA A 195 9.54 -4.65 14.66
C ALA A 195 10.47 -4.76 15.89
N ASN A 196 11.77 -4.99 15.66
CA ASN A 196 12.78 -5.08 16.73
C ASN A 196 13.49 -3.74 17.01
N ASN A 197 13.53 -2.85 16.01
CA ASN A 197 14.23 -1.56 16.07
C ASN A 197 13.34 -0.48 15.46
N PRO A 198 12.31 -0.01 16.17
CA PRO A 198 11.40 1.02 15.66
C PRO A 198 12.12 2.35 15.46
N ILE A 199 11.68 3.13 14.48
CA ILE A 199 12.20 4.46 14.19
C ILE A 199 11.91 5.37 15.40
N PRO A 200 12.94 5.93 16.05
CA PRO A 200 12.77 6.67 17.31
C PRO A 200 12.37 8.15 17.11
N THR A 201 12.16 8.60 15.89
CA THR A 201 11.94 10.02 15.58
C THR A 201 10.68 10.54 16.26
N ASN A 202 10.81 11.60 17.05
CA ASN A 202 9.68 12.33 17.59
C ASN A 202 9.35 13.51 16.64
N LEU A 203 8.23 13.39 15.94
CA LEU A 203 7.82 14.41 14.95
C LEU A 203 7.37 15.69 15.61
N LYS A 204 6.79 15.64 16.81
CA LYS A 204 6.37 16.84 17.55
C LYS A 204 7.55 17.72 17.94
N ASP A 205 8.64 17.11 18.42
CA ASP A 205 9.85 17.84 18.76
C ASP A 205 10.45 18.52 17.53
N LEU A 206 10.45 17.82 16.39
CA LEU A 206 10.95 18.37 15.13
C LEU A 206 10.05 19.49 14.60
N ASP A 207 8.74 19.38 14.75
CA ASP A 207 7.78 20.42 14.38
C ASP A 207 8.00 21.69 15.21
N GLU A 208 8.27 21.56 16.50
CA GLU A 208 8.58 22.73 17.36
C GLU A 208 9.91 23.38 16.95
N ILE A 209 10.93 22.59 16.64
CA ILE A 209 12.20 23.12 16.12
C ILE A 209 11.96 23.86 14.80
N ALA A 210 11.20 23.27 13.87
CA ALA A 210 10.89 23.88 12.58
C ALA A 210 10.13 25.21 12.73
N LYS A 211 9.17 25.28 13.65
CA LYS A 211 8.44 26.54 13.95
C LYS A 211 9.38 27.65 14.43
N ASN A 212 10.36 27.32 15.28
CA ASN A 212 11.28 28.28 15.85
C ASN A 212 12.28 28.87 14.84
N VAL A 213 12.54 28.17 13.71
CA VAL A 213 13.48 28.65 12.67
C VAL A 213 12.77 29.12 11.39
N SER A 214 11.44 29.13 11.37
CA SER A 214 10.67 29.54 10.21
C SER A 214 10.21 30.98 10.31
N ASP A 215 10.52 31.82 9.32
CA ASP A 215 10.09 33.22 9.23
C ASP A 215 8.59 33.40 8.89
N SER A 216 7.95 32.33 8.44
CA SER A 216 6.52 32.33 8.09
C SER A 216 5.69 31.75 9.21
N PRO A 217 4.61 32.42 9.65
CA PRO A 217 3.65 31.81 10.56
C PRO A 217 3.13 30.55 9.89
N THR A 218 3.25 29.42 10.56
CA THR A 218 2.72 28.14 10.09
C THR A 218 1.22 28.31 9.89
N LYS A 219 0.79 28.56 8.65
CA LYS A 219 -0.63 28.49 8.33
C LYS A 219 -1.04 27.07 8.65
N LYS A 220 -1.95 26.89 9.62
CA LYS A 220 -2.62 25.61 9.79
C LYS A 220 -3.05 25.18 8.39
N HIS A 221 -2.62 24.01 7.96
CA HIS A 221 -3.11 23.46 6.69
C HIS A 221 -4.63 23.43 6.82
N VAL A 222 -5.27 24.39 6.16
CA VAL A 222 -6.73 24.33 5.98
C VAL A 222 -6.91 23.16 5.03
N ARG A 223 -7.41 22.07 5.55
CA ARG A 223 -7.83 20.95 4.72
C ARG A 223 -8.94 21.48 3.80
N ILE A 224 -8.72 21.34 2.50
CA ILE A 224 -9.70 21.61 1.46
C ILE A 224 -10.69 20.47 1.46
#